data_7c36a7ada164c2dacd35778e1a3eb6d8
#
_entry.id   7c36a7ada164c2dacd35778e1a3eb6d8
#
_cell.length_a   1.000
_cell.length_b   1.000
_cell.length_c   1.000
_cell.angle_alpha   90.00
_cell.angle_beta   90.00
_cell.angle_gamma   90.00
#
_symmetry.space_group_name_H-M   'P 1'
#
loop_
_entity.id
_entity.type
_entity.pdbx_description
1 polymer ?
#
loop_
_entity_poly.entity_id
_entity_poly.type
_entity_poly.pdbx_seq_one_letter_code
_entity_poly.pdbx_strand_id
1 'polypeptide(L)'
;METLLTEIMISQGNCGKFAQRRDAAAVIRISRRHAGSQITSFKHNRKSRVSLFWNRYLFDEEFMNDVRPSHLDLQATAKQIMLAHGFEPDFPPQVPPQLAELKAHPPQVAPGGDIRDLRNLLWSSIDNDTSRDLDQIEMAERLPNGDIKVLVGIADVDAFVPKNSPIDQHASKETTSVYTGVRIFPMLPEELSTGATSLLENEDKLSVVIEFIVDTVGSVSSSNVYRAVVRNKAQLAYNAVGGWLEGAGPAPAKVAASTDLQAQLKLQDEAAQALKGQRYQRGALSLETSEVQPVILNQQIVDVARQTKNRATDLIEDFMIAANGVVARMLEKVSSLRRIVKTPERWDRIVQLANAHGGNLPPQPDSKALNDFLVMRKAADPDHFADVSLAVIKLIGPGEYVLERPGDPEQGHFGLAVQDYTHSTAPNRRFPDVVTQRLIKAMLASQPAPYSDDELTAIASNCTVKEDAARKVEREMSKRLAAVAMSSRIGQTFDALVTGVTPKGTFVRVTQPHVEGLLAQGQQGLDVGDKLRVKLIRTDVQRGYIDFVRA
;
A
#
# COMPACT_ATOMS: atom_id res chain seq x y z
N MET A 1 20.98 -42.62 -16.32
CA MET A 1 19.92 -42.27 -15.37
C MET A 1 19.43 -40.89 -15.73
N GLU A 2 19.21 -40.76 -16.77
CA GLU A 2 18.38 -40.42 -17.94
C GLU A 2 16.96 -40.90 -17.75
N THR A 3 16.04 -40.06 -18.06
CA THR A 3 14.56 -40.13 -18.02
C THR A 3 13.93 -39.47 -16.83
N LEU A 4 13.70 -38.12 -17.03
CA LEU A 4 12.57 -37.32 -16.53
C LEU A 4 12.83 -35.81 -16.72
N LEU A 5 13.17 -35.45 -17.96
CA LEU A 5 13.29 -34.04 -18.39
C LEU A 5 12.77 -33.93 -19.84
N THR A 6 11.49 -34.17 -20.04
CA THR A 6 10.84 -33.85 -21.31
C THR A 6 9.33 -33.79 -21.09
N GLU A 7 8.85 -32.63 -20.67
CA GLU A 7 7.45 -32.22 -20.83
C GLU A 7 7.20 -30.87 -20.13
N ILE A 8 7.93 -29.82 -20.49
CA ILE A 8 7.51 -28.41 -20.36
C ILE A 8 8.36 -27.61 -21.36
N MET A 9 8.09 -27.80 -22.61
CA MET A 9 8.48 -26.86 -23.68
C MET A 9 7.68 -27.17 -24.93
N ILE A 10 6.47 -26.69 -25.03
CA ILE A 10 5.76 -26.39 -26.30
C ILE A 10 4.57 -25.50 -25.91
N SER A 11 4.72 -24.21 -26.02
CA SER A 11 3.68 -23.26 -26.42
C SER A 11 4.28 -21.85 -26.51
N GLN A 12 5.22 -21.69 -27.42
CA GLN A 12 5.52 -20.42 -28.07
C GLN A 12 5.76 -20.73 -29.54
N GLY A 13 4.96 -20.14 -30.39
CA GLY A 13 5.23 -20.30 -31.82
C GLY A 13 4.14 -19.75 -32.72
N ASN A 14 4.31 -18.49 -33.12
CA ASN A 14 4.04 -17.93 -34.45
C ASN A 14 2.60 -17.59 -34.85
N CYS A 15 2.34 -16.35 -34.85
CA CYS A 15 2.18 -15.34 -35.89
C CYS A 15 2.00 -15.85 -37.34
N GLY A 16 0.90 -15.44 -37.98
CA GLY A 16 0.73 -15.59 -39.42
C GLY A 16 -0.63 -15.09 -39.91
N LYS A 17 -0.62 -13.87 -40.39
CA LYS A 17 -1.64 -13.21 -41.23
C LYS A 17 -2.52 -14.15 -42.02
N PHE A 18 -3.85 -13.94 -42.07
CA PHE A 18 -4.58 -13.78 -43.36
C PHE A 18 -5.97 -13.16 -43.13
N ALA A 19 -6.37 -12.45 -44.16
CA ALA A 19 -7.48 -11.52 -44.26
C ALA A 19 -8.86 -12.17 -44.41
N GLN A 20 -9.85 -11.37 -44.02
CA GLN A 20 -11.19 -11.21 -44.56
C GLN A 20 -11.94 -12.45 -45.13
N ARG A 21 -13.11 -12.75 -44.56
CA ARG A 21 -14.38 -12.74 -45.29
C ARG A 21 -15.59 -12.85 -44.35
N ARG A 22 -16.63 -12.19 -44.81
CA ARG A 22 -17.96 -12.00 -44.24
C ARG A 22 -18.82 -13.27 -44.29
N ASP A 23 -19.89 -13.17 -43.50
CA ASP A 23 -21.23 -13.76 -43.64
C ASP A 23 -21.48 -15.15 -43.03
N ALA A 24 -22.35 -15.23 -42.08
CA ALA A 24 -23.71 -15.74 -42.17
C ALA A 24 -24.30 -16.06 -40.79
N ALA A 25 -25.41 -15.43 -40.51
CA ALA A 25 -26.30 -15.71 -39.41
C ALA A 25 -26.94 -17.11 -39.53
N ALA A 26 -27.05 -17.82 -38.42
CA ALA A 26 -27.96 -18.94 -38.28
C ALA A 26 -28.79 -18.80 -37.00
N VAL A 27 -30.04 -18.43 -37.21
CA VAL A 27 -31.14 -18.42 -36.24
C VAL A 27 -31.61 -19.86 -36.06
N ILE A 28 -31.62 -20.36 -34.85
CA ILE A 28 -32.41 -21.55 -34.51
C ILE A 28 -33.51 -21.14 -33.52
N ARG A 29 -34.72 -21.06 -34.06
CA ARG A 29 -35.99 -21.08 -33.33
C ARG A 29 -36.31 -22.51 -32.96
N ILE A 30 -36.64 -22.77 -31.71
CA ILE A 30 -37.42 -23.96 -31.32
C ILE A 30 -38.71 -23.48 -30.66
N SER A 31 -39.78 -23.92 -31.27
CA SER A 31 -41.17 -23.57 -30.99
C SER A 31 -41.74 -24.30 -29.78
N ARG A 32 -42.60 -23.59 -29.06
CA ARG A 32 -43.59 -24.14 -28.11
C ARG A 32 -44.62 -25.02 -28.84
N ARG A 33 -45.01 -26.13 -28.24
CA ARG A 33 -46.36 -26.67 -28.42
C ARG A 33 -46.92 -27.23 -27.11
N HIS A 34 -48.13 -26.85 -26.90
CA HIS A 34 -49.16 -27.13 -25.89
C HIS A 34 -49.55 -28.61 -25.73
N ALA A 35 -50.04 -28.94 -24.52
CA ALA A 35 -51.31 -29.61 -24.20
C ALA A 35 -51.25 -29.97 -22.71
N GLY A 36 -52.17 -29.72 -21.83
CA GLY A 36 -53.60 -29.62 -21.86
C GLY A 36 -54.18 -30.57 -20.78
N SER A 37 -54.70 -30.00 -19.68
CA SER A 37 -55.83 -30.45 -18.82
C SER A 37 -55.98 -31.92 -18.37
N GLN A 38 -56.14 -32.18 -17.10
CA GLN A 38 -57.47 -32.41 -16.52
C GLN A 38 -57.41 -32.59 -14.99
N ILE A 39 -58.42 -32.02 -14.37
CA ILE A 39 -58.81 -32.05 -12.96
C ILE A 39 -59.59 -33.32 -12.72
N THR A 40 -59.35 -34.00 -11.56
CA THR A 40 -60.46 -34.66 -10.85
C THR A 40 -60.16 -34.79 -9.36
N SER A 41 -61.10 -34.27 -8.57
CA SER A 41 -61.19 -34.32 -7.13
C SER A 41 -61.70 -35.69 -6.63
N PHE A 42 -61.29 -36.10 -5.48
CA PHE A 42 -62.17 -36.87 -4.56
C PHE A 42 -61.87 -36.62 -3.10
N LYS A 43 -62.96 -36.48 -2.33
CA LYS A 43 -63.10 -36.14 -0.94
C LYS A 43 -63.07 -37.38 0.00
N HIS A 44 -62.71 -37.09 1.24
CA HIS A 44 -63.17 -37.71 2.53
C HIS A 44 -62.73 -39.12 2.90
N ASN A 45 -62.20 -39.38 4.08
CA ASN A 45 -62.90 -39.48 5.35
C ASN A 45 -61.99 -39.80 6.56
N ARG A 46 -62.43 -39.34 7.69
CA ARG A 46 -62.13 -39.34 9.12
C ARG A 46 -61.60 -40.64 9.79
N LYS A 47 -60.82 -40.34 10.88
CA LYS A 47 -60.76 -40.97 12.23
C LYS A 47 -59.85 -42.20 12.36
N SER A 48 -58.87 -42.20 13.28
CA SER A 48 -58.99 -42.26 14.74
C SER A 48 -57.62 -42.41 15.39
N ARG A 49 -57.50 -41.84 16.59
CA ARG A 49 -56.55 -41.93 17.67
C ARG A 49 -55.73 -43.25 17.78
N VAL A 50 -54.44 -43.13 18.15
CA VAL A 50 -53.89 -43.52 19.47
C VAL A 50 -52.40 -43.21 19.51
N SER A 51 -51.96 -42.68 20.64
CA SER A 51 -50.63 -42.30 21.08
C SER A 51 -49.61 -43.43 21.07
N LEU A 52 -48.32 -43.08 20.89
CA LEU A 52 -47.26 -43.41 21.85
C LEU A 52 -45.90 -42.86 21.38
N PHE A 53 -45.23 -42.28 22.30
CA PHE A 53 -43.84 -41.80 22.29
C PHE A 53 -42.88 -42.71 21.50
N TRP A 54 -42.07 -42.10 20.59
CA TRP A 54 -40.66 -42.40 20.47
C TRP A 54 -39.92 -41.24 19.84
N ASN A 55 -39.00 -40.73 20.60
CA ASN A 55 -38.00 -39.74 20.26
C ASN A 55 -37.12 -40.26 19.11
N ARG A 56 -37.15 -39.61 17.95
CA ARG A 56 -36.17 -39.86 16.90
C ARG A 56 -35.92 -38.52 16.18
N TYR A 57 -34.76 -37.98 16.41
CA TYR A 57 -34.20 -36.90 15.63
C TYR A 57 -34.20 -37.31 14.15
N LEU A 58 -35.15 -36.84 13.39
CA LEU A 58 -35.08 -36.78 11.96
C LEU A 58 -34.46 -35.40 11.62
N PHE A 59 -33.24 -35.44 11.16
CA PHE A 59 -32.64 -34.34 10.44
C PHE A 59 -33.51 -34.11 9.19
N ASP A 60 -34.19 -32.99 9.13
CA ASP A 60 -34.83 -32.50 7.92
C ASP A 60 -33.77 -32.21 6.88
N GLU A 61 -33.65 -33.03 5.87
CA GLU A 61 -32.84 -32.82 4.64
C GLU A 61 -33.39 -31.69 3.76
N GLU A 62 -34.41 -30.95 4.17
CA GLU A 62 -35.02 -29.86 3.36
C GLU A 62 -34.47 -28.47 3.62
N PHE A 63 -33.41 -28.30 4.43
CA PHE A 63 -32.74 -26.99 4.63
C PHE A 63 -31.36 -26.88 3.97
N MET A 64 -31.01 -27.79 3.08
CA MET A 64 -29.83 -27.65 2.21
C MET A 64 -30.20 -27.07 0.83
N ASN A 65 -31.15 -26.17 0.75
CA ASN A 65 -31.38 -25.43 -0.45
C ASN A 65 -30.52 -24.18 -0.48
N ASP A 66 -29.44 -24.28 -1.26
CA ASP A 66 -28.94 -23.30 -2.23
C ASP A 66 -28.75 -21.88 -1.68
N VAL A 67 -28.00 -21.74 -0.58
CA VAL A 67 -27.26 -20.51 -0.35
C VAL A 67 -25.98 -20.64 -1.18
N ARG A 68 -26.09 -20.54 -2.51
CA ARG A 68 -25.00 -19.97 -3.28
C ARG A 68 -24.70 -18.66 -2.61
N PRO A 69 -23.44 -18.37 -2.19
CA PRO A 69 -23.12 -17.08 -1.66
C PRO A 69 -23.55 -16.09 -2.74
N SER A 70 -24.57 -15.29 -2.45
CA SER A 70 -24.90 -14.12 -3.26
C SER A 70 -23.56 -13.46 -3.51
N HIS A 71 -23.21 -13.24 -4.78
CA HIS A 71 -21.93 -12.59 -5.14
C HIS A 71 -21.83 -11.34 -4.29
N LEU A 72 -21.04 -11.41 -3.20
CA LEU A 72 -20.82 -10.25 -2.36
C LEU A 72 -20.11 -9.25 -3.25
N ASP A 73 -20.76 -8.14 -3.54
CA ASP A 73 -20.13 -7.05 -4.27
C ASP A 73 -19.10 -6.40 -3.34
N LEU A 74 -17.87 -6.86 -3.47
CA LEU A 74 -16.75 -6.37 -2.65
C LEU A 74 -16.45 -4.90 -2.93
N GLN A 75 -16.75 -4.39 -4.12
CA GLN A 75 -16.59 -2.97 -4.43
C GLN A 75 -17.66 -2.12 -3.73
N ALA A 76 -18.91 -2.56 -3.74
CA ALA A 76 -19.97 -1.92 -2.97
C ALA A 76 -19.69 -2.01 -1.45
N THR A 77 -19.19 -3.16 -0.97
CA THR A 77 -18.77 -3.34 0.43
C THR A 77 -17.67 -2.37 0.81
N ALA A 78 -16.63 -2.22 -0.02
CA ALA A 78 -15.55 -1.27 0.20
C ALA A 78 -16.07 0.17 0.32
N LYS A 79 -17.00 0.57 -0.57
CA LYS A 79 -17.63 1.89 -0.52
C LYS A 79 -18.42 2.11 0.79
N GLN A 80 -19.17 1.11 1.26
CA GLN A 80 -19.90 1.19 2.53
C GLN A 80 -18.94 1.34 3.74
N ILE A 81 -17.82 0.65 3.72
CA ILE A 81 -16.80 0.79 4.76
C ILE A 81 -16.16 2.19 4.73
N MET A 82 -15.87 2.74 3.54
CA MET A 82 -15.40 4.12 3.39
C MET A 82 -16.38 5.10 4.06
N LEU A 83 -17.67 5.02 3.72
CA LEU A 83 -18.71 5.85 4.31
C LEU A 83 -18.79 5.68 5.84
N ALA A 84 -18.72 4.44 6.35
CA ALA A 84 -18.76 4.14 7.78
C ALA A 84 -17.58 4.73 8.56
N HIS A 85 -16.42 4.92 7.89
CA HIS A 85 -15.22 5.55 8.45
C HIS A 85 -15.13 7.07 8.16
N GLY A 86 -16.22 7.68 7.67
CA GLY A 86 -16.31 9.12 7.51
C GLY A 86 -15.68 9.68 6.23
N PHE A 87 -15.45 8.85 5.21
CA PHE A 87 -15.05 9.27 3.88
C PHE A 87 -16.26 9.58 3.01
N GLU A 88 -16.07 10.44 2.02
CA GLU A 88 -17.04 10.73 0.95
C GLU A 88 -16.42 10.37 -0.40
N PRO A 89 -16.41 9.08 -0.77
CA PRO A 89 -15.59 8.56 -1.88
C PRO A 89 -16.07 8.98 -3.27
N ASP A 90 -17.23 9.60 -3.39
CA ASP A 90 -17.74 10.12 -4.66
C ASP A 90 -17.35 11.60 -4.81
N PHE A 91 -16.85 11.97 -5.97
CA PHE A 91 -16.51 13.36 -6.26
C PHE A 91 -17.79 14.24 -6.30
N PRO A 92 -17.75 15.45 -5.70
CA PRO A 92 -18.88 16.38 -5.74
C PRO A 92 -19.19 16.85 -7.16
N PRO A 93 -20.44 17.28 -7.44
CA PRO A 93 -20.88 17.67 -8.79
C PRO A 93 -20.09 18.81 -9.47
N GLN A 94 -19.32 19.57 -8.69
CA GLN A 94 -18.47 20.66 -9.18
C GLN A 94 -17.15 20.17 -9.79
N VAL A 95 -16.73 18.93 -9.50
CA VAL A 95 -15.45 18.38 -10.00
C VAL A 95 -15.48 18.09 -11.51
N PRO A 96 -16.50 17.44 -12.10
CA PRO A 96 -16.53 17.20 -13.54
C PRO A 96 -16.42 18.47 -14.41
N PRO A 97 -17.10 19.60 -14.10
CA PRO A 97 -16.88 20.86 -14.82
C PRO A 97 -15.45 21.37 -14.74
N GLN A 98 -14.81 21.31 -13.56
CA GLN A 98 -13.40 21.72 -13.42
C GLN A 98 -12.47 20.83 -14.26
N LEU A 99 -12.71 19.51 -14.29
CA LEU A 99 -11.95 18.59 -15.15
C LEU A 99 -12.12 18.91 -16.64
N ALA A 100 -13.34 19.25 -17.06
CA ALA A 100 -13.59 19.66 -18.44
C ALA A 100 -12.82 20.94 -18.82
N GLU A 101 -12.77 21.91 -17.91
CA GLU A 101 -11.99 23.13 -18.07
C GLU A 101 -10.49 22.86 -18.14
N LEU A 102 -9.94 22.01 -17.25
CA LEU A 102 -8.54 21.61 -17.27
C LEU A 102 -8.16 20.85 -18.56
N LYS A 103 -9.07 20.07 -19.13
CA LYS A 103 -8.85 19.39 -20.42
C LYS A 103 -8.86 20.35 -21.60
N ALA A 104 -9.70 21.40 -21.55
CA ALA A 104 -9.79 22.43 -22.59
C ALA A 104 -8.59 23.41 -22.52
N HIS A 105 -8.14 23.72 -21.32
CA HIS A 105 -7.06 24.67 -21.04
C HIS A 105 -6.04 24.09 -20.06
N PRO A 106 -5.26 23.07 -20.47
CA PRO A 106 -4.29 22.45 -19.58
C PRO A 106 -3.17 23.44 -19.21
N PRO A 107 -2.60 23.32 -17.99
CA PRO A 107 -1.39 24.03 -17.65
C PRO A 107 -0.28 23.78 -18.67
N GLN A 108 0.47 24.83 -18.99
CA GLN A 108 1.54 24.74 -19.98
C GLN A 108 2.71 23.90 -19.42
N VAL A 109 3.01 22.79 -20.08
CA VAL A 109 4.16 21.94 -19.77
C VAL A 109 5.34 22.35 -20.68
N ALA A 110 6.02 23.42 -20.30
CA ALA A 110 7.17 23.93 -21.05
C ALA A 110 8.22 24.53 -20.10
N PRO A 111 9.50 24.39 -20.42
CA PRO A 111 10.57 25.11 -19.73
C PRO A 111 10.48 26.61 -20.00
N GLY A 112 10.90 27.41 -19.02
CA GLY A 112 10.95 28.88 -19.13
C GLY A 112 10.75 29.55 -17.77
N GLY A 113 11.25 30.76 -17.60
CA GLY A 113 11.27 31.47 -16.33
C GLY A 113 12.02 30.69 -15.26
N ASP A 114 11.32 30.25 -14.21
CA ASP A 114 11.85 29.46 -13.09
C ASP A 114 11.79 27.94 -13.33
N ILE A 115 11.26 27.48 -14.49
CA ILE A 115 11.09 26.06 -14.81
C ILE A 115 12.25 25.58 -15.69
N ARG A 116 13.09 24.69 -15.14
CA ARG A 116 14.25 24.11 -15.84
C ARG A 116 13.84 23.05 -16.85
N ASP A 117 14.63 22.84 -17.91
CA ASP A 117 14.48 21.73 -18.84
C ASP A 117 15.40 20.57 -18.43
N LEU A 118 14.83 19.53 -17.88
CA LEU A 118 15.55 18.32 -17.47
C LEU A 118 15.07 17.05 -18.19
N ARG A 119 14.40 17.21 -19.33
CA ARG A 119 13.85 16.11 -20.14
C ARG A 119 14.92 15.19 -20.71
N ASN A 120 16.15 15.65 -20.86
CA ASN A 120 17.25 14.89 -21.42
C ASN A 120 17.96 13.97 -20.41
N LEU A 121 17.72 14.16 -19.11
CA LEU A 121 18.28 13.28 -18.09
C LEU A 121 17.66 11.88 -18.16
N LEU A 122 18.43 10.88 -17.71
CA LEU A 122 17.99 9.48 -17.70
C LEU A 122 17.14 9.17 -16.46
N TRP A 123 15.98 9.80 -16.40
CA TRP A 123 14.98 9.57 -15.36
C TRP A 123 14.38 8.17 -15.45
N SER A 124 14.16 7.54 -14.31
CA SER A 124 13.40 6.29 -14.20
C SER A 124 12.46 6.31 -13.00
N SER A 125 11.36 5.60 -13.06
CA SER A 125 10.51 5.31 -11.90
C SER A 125 10.59 3.83 -11.55
N ILE A 126 10.49 3.51 -10.25
CA ILE A 126 10.33 2.15 -9.75
C ILE A 126 9.10 2.14 -8.84
N ASP A 127 8.08 1.33 -9.20
CA ASP A 127 6.82 1.24 -8.47
C ASP A 127 6.25 -0.19 -8.57
N ASN A 128 5.01 -0.45 -8.14
CA ASN A 128 4.35 -1.72 -8.41
C ASN A 128 4.03 -1.86 -9.91
N ASP A 129 3.96 -3.09 -10.40
CA ASP A 129 3.68 -3.40 -11.82
C ASP A 129 2.35 -2.81 -12.31
N THR A 130 1.39 -2.60 -11.39
CA THR A 130 0.05 -2.10 -11.67
C THR A 130 -0.12 -0.61 -11.39
N SER A 131 0.90 0.08 -10.84
CA SER A 131 0.83 1.50 -10.51
C SER A 131 0.70 2.35 -11.77
N ARG A 132 -0.23 3.30 -11.72
CA ARG A 132 -0.48 4.30 -12.76
C ARG A 132 -0.35 5.73 -12.27
N ASP A 133 -0.41 5.93 -10.98
CA ASP A 133 -0.30 7.19 -10.25
C ASP A 133 1.15 7.44 -9.82
N LEU A 134 2.04 7.59 -10.81
CA LEU A 134 3.48 7.73 -10.56
C LEU A 134 3.78 9.10 -9.99
N ASP A 135 4.08 9.14 -8.70
CA ASP A 135 4.38 10.35 -7.95
C ASP A 135 5.83 10.81 -8.12
N GLN A 136 6.78 9.89 -8.38
CA GLN A 136 8.20 10.15 -8.36
C GLN A 136 8.97 9.49 -9.52
N ILE A 137 10.07 10.13 -9.90
CA ILE A 137 11.12 9.60 -10.78
C ILE A 137 12.49 9.99 -10.22
N GLU A 138 13.50 9.15 -10.44
CA GLU A 138 14.81 9.31 -9.87
C GLU A 138 15.93 9.32 -10.94
N MET A 139 17.01 10.02 -10.61
CA MET A 139 18.25 10.06 -11.37
C MET A 139 19.42 10.30 -10.42
N ALA A 140 20.57 9.69 -10.69
CA ALA A 140 21.79 9.91 -9.92
C ALA A 140 22.99 10.22 -10.83
N GLU A 141 23.95 10.97 -10.31
CA GLU A 141 25.19 11.33 -10.99
C GLU A 141 26.36 11.25 -10.00
N ARG A 142 27.44 10.54 -10.38
CA ARG A 142 28.66 10.53 -9.58
C ARG A 142 29.45 11.80 -9.79
N LEU A 143 29.79 12.47 -8.71
CA LEU A 143 30.60 13.68 -8.73
C LEU A 143 32.11 13.35 -8.73
N PRO A 144 32.97 14.29 -9.18
CA PRO A 144 34.42 14.05 -9.24
C PRO A 144 35.07 13.74 -7.88
N ASN A 145 34.48 14.19 -6.78
CA ASN A 145 34.94 13.93 -5.41
C ASN A 145 34.48 12.58 -4.84
N GLY A 146 33.73 11.80 -5.63
CA GLY A 146 33.20 10.50 -5.22
C GLY A 146 31.80 10.53 -4.60
N ASP A 147 31.28 11.71 -4.25
CA ASP A 147 29.91 11.89 -3.78
C ASP A 147 28.89 11.57 -4.89
N ILE A 148 27.65 11.33 -4.51
CA ILE A 148 26.57 11.03 -5.45
C ILE A 148 25.50 12.12 -5.37
N LYS A 149 25.31 12.83 -6.48
CA LYS A 149 24.18 13.75 -6.63
C LYS A 149 22.94 12.95 -7.01
N VAL A 150 21.88 13.07 -6.23
CA VAL A 150 20.58 12.43 -6.47
C VAL A 150 19.56 13.51 -6.79
N LEU A 151 18.74 13.27 -7.81
CA LEU A 151 17.60 14.08 -8.18
C LEU A 151 16.34 13.22 -8.04
N VAL A 152 15.38 13.73 -7.27
CA VAL A 152 14.05 13.15 -7.12
C VAL A 152 13.05 14.12 -7.72
N GLY A 153 12.43 13.75 -8.83
CA GLY A 153 11.39 14.52 -9.49
C GLY A 153 10.01 14.11 -8.98
N ILE A 154 9.29 15.04 -8.36
CA ILE A 154 7.94 14.82 -7.82
C ILE A 154 6.90 15.46 -8.73
N ALA A 155 5.80 14.77 -9.02
CA ALA A 155 4.68 15.25 -9.82
C ALA A 155 4.18 16.63 -9.32
N ASP A 156 4.11 17.66 -10.17
CA ASP A 156 3.59 18.98 -9.80
C ASP A 156 2.06 19.01 -9.86
N VAL A 157 1.43 18.41 -8.83
CA VAL A 157 -0.04 18.32 -8.71
C VAL A 157 -0.66 19.71 -8.52
N ASP A 158 -0.03 20.59 -7.77
CA ASP A 158 -0.54 21.94 -7.53
C ASP A 158 -0.70 22.77 -8.82
N ALA A 159 0.06 22.47 -9.87
CA ALA A 159 -0.10 23.13 -11.18
C ALA A 159 -1.49 22.85 -11.80
N PHE A 160 -2.12 21.73 -11.47
CA PHE A 160 -3.42 21.30 -11.99
C PHE A 160 -4.57 21.47 -10.98
N VAL A 161 -4.25 21.55 -9.70
CA VAL A 161 -5.22 21.61 -8.60
C VAL A 161 -5.01 22.89 -7.78
N PRO A 162 -5.52 24.04 -8.26
CA PRO A 162 -5.39 25.30 -7.53
C PRO A 162 -6.06 25.23 -6.14
N LYS A 163 -5.43 25.88 -5.14
CA LYS A 163 -6.01 26.01 -3.78
C LYS A 163 -7.47 26.50 -3.85
N ASN A 164 -8.34 25.90 -3.06
CA ASN A 164 -9.77 26.20 -2.96
C ASN A 164 -10.61 25.84 -4.20
N SER A 165 -10.04 25.20 -5.22
CA SER A 165 -10.85 24.65 -6.31
C SER A 165 -11.73 23.46 -5.86
N PRO A 166 -12.78 23.09 -6.58
CA PRO A 166 -13.62 21.95 -6.23
C PRO A 166 -12.83 20.63 -6.01
N ILE A 167 -11.82 20.36 -6.84
CA ILE A 167 -10.93 19.20 -6.69
C ILE A 167 -10.11 19.34 -5.41
N ASP A 168 -9.54 20.50 -5.12
CA ASP A 168 -8.77 20.77 -3.91
C ASP A 168 -9.64 20.63 -2.63
N GLN A 169 -10.88 21.13 -2.66
CA GLN A 169 -11.81 20.98 -1.54
C GLN A 169 -12.12 19.52 -1.24
N HIS A 170 -12.32 18.69 -2.28
CA HIS A 170 -12.51 17.26 -2.10
C HIS A 170 -11.22 16.62 -1.55
N ALA A 171 -10.05 16.91 -2.16
CA ALA A 171 -8.77 16.37 -1.71
C ALA A 171 -8.45 16.76 -0.25
N SER A 172 -8.74 18.01 0.17
CA SER A 172 -8.54 18.47 1.55
C SER A 172 -9.46 17.78 2.55
N LYS A 173 -10.66 17.36 2.12
CA LYS A 173 -11.63 16.63 2.94
C LYS A 173 -11.24 15.16 3.10
N GLU A 174 -10.87 14.51 2.01
CA GLU A 174 -10.52 13.08 2.01
C GLU A 174 -9.07 12.83 2.44
N THR A 175 -8.17 13.73 2.18
CA THR A 175 -6.74 13.82 2.54
C THR A 175 -5.83 12.72 2.00
N THR A 176 -6.35 11.58 1.60
CA THR A 176 -5.57 10.45 1.08
C THR A 176 -6.38 9.58 0.14
N SER A 177 -5.72 8.97 -0.83
CA SER A 177 -6.27 7.83 -1.56
C SER A 177 -6.31 6.60 -0.65
N VAL A 178 -7.34 5.74 -0.80
CA VAL A 178 -7.52 4.53 0.02
C VAL A 178 -7.51 3.29 -0.86
N TYR A 179 -6.63 2.33 -0.55
CA TYR A 179 -6.35 1.12 -1.34
C TYR A 179 -7.02 -0.10 -0.70
N THR A 180 -8.17 -0.51 -1.21
CA THR A 180 -8.97 -1.57 -0.59
C THR A 180 -8.68 -2.99 -1.12
N GLY A 181 -7.76 -3.12 -2.05
CA GLY A 181 -7.40 -4.38 -2.71
C GLY A 181 -8.36 -4.82 -3.82
N VAL A 182 -9.57 -4.26 -3.90
CA VAL A 182 -10.55 -4.51 -4.98
C VAL A 182 -10.92 -3.24 -5.75
N ARG A 183 -10.73 -2.09 -5.14
CA ARG A 183 -10.94 -0.77 -5.71
C ARG A 183 -10.03 0.24 -5.01
N ILE A 184 -9.50 1.17 -5.76
CA ILE A 184 -8.85 2.37 -5.23
C ILE A 184 -9.93 3.45 -5.14
N PHE A 185 -9.99 4.17 -4.00
CA PHE A 185 -10.75 5.39 -3.85
C PHE A 185 -9.76 6.55 -3.90
N PRO A 186 -9.59 7.17 -5.07
CA PRO A 186 -8.53 8.15 -5.26
C PRO A 186 -8.93 9.50 -4.63
N MET A 187 -7.93 10.18 -4.04
CA MET A 187 -8.07 11.54 -3.51
C MET A 187 -8.31 12.56 -4.63
N LEU A 188 -7.68 12.35 -5.76
CA LEU A 188 -7.82 13.16 -6.98
C LEU A 188 -8.52 12.36 -8.07
N PRO A 189 -9.28 13.00 -8.99
CA PRO A 189 -9.81 12.29 -10.16
C PRO A 189 -8.73 11.53 -10.92
N GLU A 190 -9.05 10.33 -11.41
CA GLU A 190 -8.09 9.46 -12.12
C GLU A 190 -7.48 10.16 -13.34
N GLU A 191 -8.23 11.03 -14.03
CA GLU A 191 -7.72 11.82 -15.15
C GLU A 191 -6.53 12.71 -14.77
N LEU A 192 -6.42 13.08 -13.49
CA LEU A 192 -5.26 13.77 -12.95
C LEU A 192 -4.24 12.77 -12.42
N SER A 193 -4.57 12.02 -11.37
CA SER A 193 -3.62 11.20 -10.63
C SER A 193 -2.96 10.08 -11.45
N THR A 194 -3.67 9.52 -12.44
CA THR A 194 -3.12 8.48 -13.34
C THR A 194 -2.83 9.00 -14.76
N GLY A 195 -3.07 10.28 -15.00
CA GLY A 195 -2.95 10.90 -16.32
C GLY A 195 -2.11 12.17 -16.30
N ALA A 196 -2.77 13.32 -16.14
CA ALA A 196 -2.13 14.63 -16.35
C ALA A 196 -0.96 14.89 -15.40
N THR A 197 -1.05 14.50 -14.14
CA THR A 197 -0.01 14.70 -13.12
C THR A 197 0.91 13.49 -12.94
N SER A 198 0.51 12.29 -13.35
CA SER A 198 1.36 11.10 -13.26
C SER A 198 2.61 11.22 -14.15
N LEU A 199 3.77 10.87 -13.61
CA LEU A 199 5.06 10.92 -14.30
C LEU A 199 5.24 9.73 -15.26
N LEU A 200 4.31 9.59 -16.20
CA LEU A 200 4.24 8.48 -17.14
C LEU A 200 5.45 8.45 -18.08
N GLU A 201 5.79 7.24 -18.53
CA GLU A 201 6.93 7.01 -19.42
C GLU A 201 6.76 7.72 -20.78
N ASN A 202 7.83 8.36 -21.25
CA ASN A 202 7.92 9.09 -22.52
C ASN A 202 7.01 10.34 -22.65
N GLU A 203 6.44 10.83 -21.56
CA GLU A 203 5.65 12.06 -21.55
C GLU A 203 6.40 13.19 -20.86
N ASP A 204 6.23 14.43 -21.37
CA ASP A 204 6.71 15.63 -20.71
C ASP A 204 5.77 16.00 -19.57
N LYS A 205 6.33 16.15 -18.36
CA LYS A 205 5.56 16.45 -17.15
C LYS A 205 6.20 17.58 -16.35
N LEU A 206 5.35 18.38 -15.69
CA LEU A 206 5.81 19.33 -14.68
C LEU A 206 6.18 18.57 -13.40
N SER A 207 7.28 18.99 -12.79
CA SER A 207 7.82 18.38 -11.60
C SER A 207 8.43 19.41 -10.65
N VAL A 208 8.33 19.15 -9.35
CA VAL A 208 9.18 19.77 -8.33
C VAL A 208 10.35 18.83 -8.10
N VAL A 209 11.56 19.26 -8.45
CA VAL A 209 12.77 18.45 -8.32
C VAL A 209 13.45 18.77 -7.00
N ILE A 210 13.70 17.73 -6.21
CA ILE A 210 14.47 17.76 -4.97
C ILE A 210 15.84 17.15 -5.29
N GLU A 211 16.87 18.00 -5.29
CA GLU A 211 18.25 17.62 -5.55
C GLU A 211 19.01 17.57 -4.24
N PHE A 212 19.80 16.54 -4.03
CA PHE A 212 20.69 16.44 -2.87
C PHE A 212 21.96 15.65 -3.19
N ILE A 213 23.03 15.95 -2.43
CA ILE A 213 24.31 15.26 -2.56
C ILE A 213 24.48 14.32 -1.37
N VAL A 214 24.68 13.05 -1.66
CA VAL A 214 25.01 12.00 -0.70
C VAL A 214 26.52 11.87 -0.66
N ASP A 215 27.13 12.14 0.47
CA ASP A 215 28.58 11.98 0.67
C ASP A 215 28.97 10.49 0.87
N THR A 216 30.25 10.22 0.95
CA THR A 216 30.78 8.85 1.07
C THR A 216 30.40 8.13 2.36
N VAL A 217 29.91 8.84 3.37
CA VAL A 217 29.41 8.26 4.64
C VAL A 217 27.89 8.18 4.70
N GLY A 218 27.20 8.58 3.63
CA GLY A 218 25.74 8.51 3.50
C GLY A 218 24.98 9.67 4.12
N SER A 219 25.64 10.83 4.38
CA SER A 219 24.98 12.04 4.82
C SER A 219 24.62 12.94 3.64
N VAL A 220 23.51 13.68 3.78
CA VAL A 220 23.12 14.71 2.81
C VAL A 220 23.91 15.97 3.12
N SER A 221 24.90 16.29 2.25
CA SER A 221 25.87 17.39 2.44
C SER A 221 25.38 18.72 1.89
N SER A 222 24.59 18.71 0.82
CA SER A 222 23.93 19.88 0.27
C SER A 222 22.64 19.51 -0.46
N SER A 223 21.76 20.49 -0.66
CA SER A 223 20.48 20.25 -1.33
C SER A 223 19.96 21.50 -2.03
N ASN A 224 19.08 21.29 -3.00
CA ASN A 224 18.38 22.33 -3.73
C ASN A 224 16.99 21.85 -4.12
N VAL A 225 16.03 22.76 -4.27
CA VAL A 225 14.68 22.46 -4.74
C VAL A 225 14.29 23.47 -5.81
N TYR A 226 13.73 23.00 -6.91
CA TYR A 226 13.33 23.85 -8.03
C TYR A 226 12.27 23.16 -8.89
N ARG A 227 11.61 23.93 -9.77
CA ARG A 227 10.64 23.41 -10.74
C ARG A 227 11.32 23.01 -12.04
N ALA A 228 10.83 21.94 -12.67
CA ALA A 228 11.36 21.49 -13.96
C ALA A 228 10.29 20.84 -14.84
N VAL A 229 10.58 20.76 -16.14
CA VAL A 229 9.95 19.80 -17.04
C VAL A 229 10.86 18.58 -17.12
N VAL A 230 10.28 17.41 -16.87
CA VAL A 230 10.98 16.14 -16.85
C VAL A 230 10.34 15.17 -17.85
N ARG A 231 11.06 14.07 -18.19
CA ARG A 231 10.52 12.98 -19.01
C ARG A 231 11.03 11.65 -18.46
N ASN A 232 10.13 10.84 -17.90
CA ASN A 232 10.46 9.50 -17.49
C ASN A 232 10.90 8.64 -18.68
N LYS A 233 12.09 8.05 -18.62
CA LYS A 233 12.67 7.22 -19.72
C LYS A 233 12.42 5.74 -19.53
N ALA A 234 12.15 5.29 -18.29
CA ALA A 234 11.89 3.91 -17.96
C ALA A 234 10.98 3.78 -16.73
N GLN A 235 9.77 3.30 -16.95
CA GLN A 235 8.90 2.83 -15.87
C GLN A 235 9.26 1.38 -15.57
N LEU A 236 9.63 1.09 -14.31
CA LEU A 236 10.14 -0.17 -13.83
C LEU A 236 9.32 -0.69 -12.64
N ALA A 237 9.44 -1.99 -12.35
CA ALA A 237 8.69 -2.65 -11.29
C ALA A 237 9.62 -3.10 -10.13
N TYR A 238 9.16 -2.91 -8.87
CA TYR A 238 9.90 -3.27 -7.66
C TYR A 238 10.46 -4.69 -7.68
N ASN A 239 9.61 -5.69 -8.00
CA ASN A 239 10.02 -7.08 -7.95
C ASN A 239 11.10 -7.43 -8.97
N ALA A 240 10.99 -6.88 -10.19
CA ALA A 240 11.93 -7.16 -11.26
C ALA A 240 13.29 -6.46 -11.03
N VAL A 241 13.28 -5.19 -10.59
CA VAL A 241 14.51 -4.45 -10.29
C VAL A 241 15.17 -4.98 -9.02
N GLY A 242 14.38 -5.24 -7.97
CA GLY A 242 14.88 -5.78 -6.70
C GLY A 242 15.57 -7.13 -6.89
N GLY A 243 14.90 -8.07 -7.57
CA GLY A 243 15.49 -9.37 -7.87
C GLY A 243 16.79 -9.29 -8.67
N TRP A 244 16.89 -8.34 -9.61
CA TRP A 244 18.13 -8.11 -10.35
C TRP A 244 19.24 -7.50 -9.48
N LEU A 245 18.94 -6.49 -8.67
CA LEU A 245 19.91 -5.86 -7.78
C LEU A 245 20.44 -6.83 -6.71
N GLU A 246 19.62 -7.78 -6.28
CA GLU A 246 19.96 -8.83 -5.32
C GLU A 246 20.68 -10.02 -5.96
N GLY A 247 20.78 -10.06 -7.30
CA GLY A 247 21.35 -11.20 -8.03
C GLY A 247 20.46 -12.44 -8.04
N ALA A 248 19.20 -12.31 -7.66
CA ALA A 248 18.22 -13.39 -7.60
C ALA A 248 17.46 -13.60 -8.93
N GLY A 249 17.60 -12.67 -9.89
CA GLY A 249 16.91 -12.71 -11.19
C GLY A 249 17.65 -11.96 -12.30
N PRO A 250 17.20 -12.11 -13.56
CA PRO A 250 17.76 -11.38 -14.68
C PRO A 250 17.38 -9.90 -14.63
N ALA A 251 18.14 -9.06 -15.31
CA ALA A 251 17.79 -7.65 -15.50
C ALA A 251 16.43 -7.54 -16.24
N PRO A 252 15.54 -6.63 -15.81
CA PRO A 252 14.31 -6.32 -16.56
C PRO A 252 14.64 -5.96 -18.02
N ALA A 253 13.76 -6.24 -18.96
CA ALA A 253 14.04 -6.11 -20.39
C ALA A 253 14.55 -4.70 -20.78
N LYS A 254 13.96 -3.62 -20.25
CA LYS A 254 14.41 -2.24 -20.49
C LYS A 254 15.80 -1.99 -19.91
N VAL A 255 16.09 -2.54 -18.74
CA VAL A 255 17.40 -2.44 -18.08
C VAL A 255 18.46 -3.24 -18.84
N ALA A 256 18.12 -4.46 -19.28
CA ALA A 256 19.03 -5.30 -20.08
C ALA A 256 19.39 -4.64 -21.42
N ALA A 257 18.49 -3.85 -22.00
CA ALA A 257 18.68 -3.17 -23.28
C ALA A 257 19.52 -1.88 -23.19
N SER A 258 19.84 -1.37 -21.99
CA SER A 258 20.54 -0.10 -21.79
C SER A 258 21.62 -0.20 -20.71
N THR A 259 22.88 -0.13 -21.13
CA THR A 259 24.04 -0.10 -20.22
C THR A 259 24.01 1.13 -19.31
N ASP A 260 23.53 2.27 -19.83
CA ASP A 260 23.44 3.51 -19.08
C ASP A 260 22.36 3.40 -17.98
N LEU A 261 21.21 2.80 -18.28
CA LEU A 261 20.17 2.56 -17.29
C LEU A 261 20.63 1.56 -16.21
N GLN A 262 21.38 0.53 -16.59
CA GLN A 262 22.02 -0.38 -15.61
C GLN A 262 22.96 0.35 -14.67
N ALA A 263 23.81 1.24 -15.24
CA ALA A 263 24.75 2.04 -14.45
C ALA A 263 24.00 2.99 -13.51
N GLN A 264 22.93 3.64 -14.01
CA GLN A 264 22.07 4.53 -13.24
C GLN A 264 21.45 3.82 -12.03
N LEU A 265 20.79 2.68 -12.24
CA LEU A 265 20.12 1.97 -11.15
C LEU A 265 21.11 1.44 -10.10
N LYS A 266 22.30 1.00 -10.51
CA LYS A 266 23.36 0.61 -9.56
C LYS A 266 23.88 1.80 -8.76
N LEU A 267 24.01 2.98 -9.38
CA LEU A 267 24.43 4.19 -8.70
C LEU A 267 23.37 4.70 -7.72
N GLN A 268 22.09 4.63 -8.11
CA GLN A 268 20.97 4.95 -7.23
C GLN A 268 20.94 4.00 -6.03
N ASP A 269 21.12 2.69 -6.25
CA ASP A 269 21.18 1.70 -5.19
C ASP A 269 22.38 1.94 -4.24
N GLU A 270 23.55 2.31 -4.76
CA GLU A 270 24.70 2.67 -3.94
C GLU A 270 24.40 3.85 -3.02
N ALA A 271 23.81 4.92 -3.57
CA ALA A 271 23.42 6.10 -2.79
C ALA A 271 22.37 5.77 -1.72
N ALA A 272 21.36 4.95 -2.07
CA ALA A 272 20.32 4.52 -1.15
C ALA A 272 20.89 3.67 0.01
N GLN A 273 21.81 2.74 -0.30
CA GLN A 273 22.46 1.93 0.74
C GLN A 273 23.32 2.79 1.68
N ALA A 274 24.00 3.82 1.17
CA ALA A 274 24.76 4.75 2.00
C ALA A 274 23.83 5.53 2.95
N LEU A 275 22.72 6.10 2.42
CA LEU A 275 21.68 6.78 3.22
C LEU A 275 21.09 5.87 4.29
N LYS A 276 20.75 4.63 3.92
CA LYS A 276 20.21 3.61 4.84
C LYS A 276 21.20 3.29 5.96
N GLY A 277 22.46 3.04 5.61
CA GLY A 277 23.52 2.76 6.57
C GLY A 277 23.67 3.87 7.60
N GLN A 278 23.74 5.12 7.15
CA GLN A 278 23.83 6.29 8.02
C GLN A 278 22.60 6.47 8.92
N ARG A 279 21.40 6.25 8.38
CA ARG A 279 20.15 6.34 9.13
C ARG A 279 20.08 5.27 10.24
N TYR A 280 20.49 4.05 9.95
CA TYR A 280 20.55 2.96 10.93
C TYR A 280 21.61 3.20 12.02
N GLN A 281 22.75 3.79 11.67
CA GLN A 281 23.74 4.22 12.66
C GLN A 281 23.17 5.25 13.63
N ARG A 282 22.26 6.11 13.17
CA ARG A 282 21.54 7.10 14.01
C ARG A 282 20.37 6.50 14.79
N GLY A 283 20.03 5.22 14.58
CA GLY A 283 18.99 4.51 15.31
C GLY A 283 17.64 4.42 14.60
N ALA A 284 17.59 4.58 13.27
CA ALA A 284 16.37 4.25 12.53
C ALA A 284 15.99 2.78 12.72
N LEU A 285 14.72 2.51 12.95
CA LEU A 285 14.24 1.17 13.32
C LEU A 285 14.07 0.28 12.09
N SER A 286 14.66 -0.92 12.16
CA SER A 286 14.44 -1.98 11.19
C SER A 286 13.20 -2.79 11.55
N LEU A 287 12.03 -2.36 11.08
CA LEU A 287 10.75 -2.99 11.37
C LEU A 287 10.20 -3.70 10.13
N GLU A 288 9.56 -4.84 10.33
CA GLU A 288 8.86 -5.57 9.27
C GLU A 288 7.37 -5.67 9.58
N THR A 289 6.54 -5.42 8.57
CA THR A 289 5.10 -5.67 8.63
C THR A 289 4.74 -6.84 7.73
N SER A 290 3.77 -7.63 8.16
CA SER A 290 3.22 -8.71 7.32
C SER A 290 2.00 -8.18 6.56
N GLU A 291 2.24 -7.39 5.52
CA GLU A 291 1.17 -6.96 4.63
C GLU A 291 0.86 -8.06 3.63
N VAL A 292 -0.42 -8.29 3.41
CA VAL A 292 -0.90 -9.26 2.43
C VAL A 292 -1.71 -8.57 1.35
N GLN A 293 -1.50 -9.00 0.10
CA GLN A 293 -2.26 -8.53 -1.04
C GLN A 293 -3.08 -9.68 -1.64
N PRO A 294 -4.30 -9.42 -2.12
CA PRO A 294 -5.07 -10.44 -2.81
C PRO A 294 -4.43 -10.83 -4.14
N VAL A 295 -4.36 -12.13 -4.40
CA VAL A 295 -4.01 -12.67 -5.72
C VAL A 295 -5.29 -12.83 -6.50
N ILE A 296 -5.42 -12.04 -7.57
CA ILE A 296 -6.62 -12.01 -8.41
C ILE A 296 -6.34 -12.71 -9.73
N LEU A 297 -7.12 -13.76 -10.05
CA LEU A 297 -7.12 -14.45 -11.33
C LEU A 297 -8.54 -14.42 -11.91
N ASN A 298 -8.69 -14.00 -13.15
CA ASN A 298 -10.00 -13.93 -13.84
C ASN A 298 -11.06 -13.18 -13.02
N GLN A 299 -10.69 -12.06 -12.41
CA GLN A 299 -11.54 -11.23 -11.53
C GLN A 299 -12.01 -11.94 -10.24
N GLN A 300 -11.40 -13.05 -9.88
CA GLN A 300 -11.67 -13.77 -8.63
C GLN A 300 -10.44 -13.74 -7.71
N ILE A 301 -10.68 -13.55 -6.43
CA ILE A 301 -9.63 -13.66 -5.42
C ILE A 301 -9.38 -15.14 -5.16
N VAL A 302 -8.20 -15.61 -5.56
CA VAL A 302 -7.82 -17.03 -5.46
C VAL A 302 -6.88 -17.30 -4.30
N ASP A 303 -6.14 -16.29 -3.86
CA ASP A 303 -5.17 -16.41 -2.76
C ASP A 303 -4.86 -15.04 -2.16
N VAL A 304 -4.04 -15.03 -1.12
CA VAL A 304 -3.38 -13.84 -0.57
C VAL A 304 -1.88 -14.09 -0.51
N ALA A 305 -1.09 -13.15 -1.01
CA ALA A 305 0.37 -13.21 -1.01
C ALA A 305 0.95 -12.19 -0.04
N ARG A 306 2.02 -12.57 0.66
CA ARG A 306 2.78 -11.64 1.49
C ARG A 306 3.59 -10.72 0.60
N GLN A 307 3.50 -9.42 0.83
CA GLN A 307 4.39 -8.45 0.22
C GLN A 307 5.70 -8.43 1.01
N THR A 308 6.81 -8.68 0.33
CA THR A 308 8.15 -8.63 0.92
C THR A 308 8.90 -7.42 0.38
N LYS A 309 9.55 -6.67 1.28
CA LYS A 309 10.50 -5.63 0.87
C LYS A 309 11.68 -6.28 0.13
N ASN A 310 12.17 -5.60 -0.88
CA ASN A 310 13.36 -5.96 -1.62
C ASN A 310 14.25 -4.74 -1.82
N ARG A 311 15.41 -4.91 -2.43
CA ARG A 311 16.40 -3.85 -2.60
C ARG A 311 15.88 -2.62 -3.37
N ALA A 312 14.96 -2.82 -4.30
CA ALA A 312 14.35 -1.71 -5.04
C ALA A 312 13.32 -0.93 -4.20
N THR A 313 12.54 -1.62 -3.35
CA THR A 313 11.64 -0.94 -2.41
C THR A 313 12.42 -0.14 -1.37
N ASP A 314 13.55 -0.67 -0.89
CA ASP A 314 14.44 0.04 0.02
C ASP A 314 15.06 1.28 -0.65
N LEU A 315 15.49 1.17 -1.93
CA LEU A 315 16.06 2.28 -2.70
C LEU A 315 15.09 3.47 -2.74
N ILE A 316 13.85 3.23 -3.14
CA ILE A 316 12.84 4.30 -3.23
C ILE A 316 12.48 4.82 -1.83
N GLU A 317 12.32 3.95 -0.82
CA GLU A 317 12.07 4.37 0.56
C GLU A 317 13.16 5.34 1.07
N ASP A 318 14.43 4.99 0.89
CA ASP A 318 15.55 5.80 1.40
C ASP A 318 15.66 7.14 0.66
N PHE A 319 15.41 7.18 -0.66
CA PHE A 319 15.35 8.43 -1.43
C PHE A 319 14.17 9.31 -1.01
N MET A 320 13.00 8.73 -0.78
CA MET A 320 11.83 9.49 -0.31
C MET A 320 12.05 10.05 1.10
N ILE A 321 12.69 9.29 1.99
CA ILE A 321 13.04 9.77 3.34
C ILE A 321 14.03 10.94 3.24
N ALA A 322 15.07 10.83 2.42
CA ALA A 322 16.06 11.88 2.23
C ALA A 322 15.42 13.16 1.62
N ALA A 323 14.61 13.01 0.57
CA ALA A 323 13.90 14.10 -0.09
C ALA A 323 12.94 14.82 0.86
N ASN A 324 12.15 14.09 1.64
CA ASN A 324 11.25 14.62 2.66
C ASN A 324 12.02 15.41 3.75
N GLY A 325 13.19 14.92 4.17
CA GLY A 325 14.07 15.64 5.11
C GLY A 325 14.66 16.92 4.51
N VAL A 326 15.04 16.91 3.22
CA VAL A 326 15.49 18.11 2.50
C VAL A 326 14.41 19.19 2.50
N VAL A 327 13.18 18.81 2.12
CA VAL A 327 12.04 19.73 2.08
C VAL A 327 11.69 20.24 3.48
N ALA A 328 11.74 19.38 4.51
CA ALA A 328 11.48 19.80 5.89
C ALA A 328 12.45 20.91 6.32
N ARG A 329 13.76 20.73 6.11
CA ARG A 329 14.78 21.77 6.39
C ARG A 329 14.60 23.03 5.56
N MET A 330 14.24 22.92 4.27
CA MET A 330 13.94 24.09 3.43
C MET A 330 12.82 24.95 4.03
N LEU A 331 11.82 24.32 4.62
CA LEU A 331 10.62 24.97 5.18
C LEU A 331 10.76 25.42 6.65
N GLU A 332 11.91 25.28 7.30
CA GLU A 332 12.13 25.71 8.71
C GLU A 332 11.84 27.20 8.97
N LYS A 333 11.92 28.03 7.91
CA LYS A 333 11.73 29.49 8.01
C LYS A 333 10.27 29.93 7.82
N VAL A 334 9.37 29.01 7.56
CA VAL A 334 7.95 29.26 7.34
C VAL A 334 7.10 28.24 8.11
N SER A 335 5.91 28.63 8.54
CA SER A 335 4.95 27.69 9.12
C SER A 335 4.63 26.59 8.12
N SER A 336 4.74 25.33 8.51
CA SER A 336 4.60 24.16 7.64
C SER A 336 4.08 22.94 8.36
N LEU A 337 3.67 21.92 7.59
CA LEU A 337 3.26 20.63 8.13
C LEU A 337 4.50 19.76 8.40
N ARG A 338 4.51 19.09 9.55
CA ARG A 338 5.49 18.04 9.87
C ARG A 338 4.79 16.70 10.03
N ARG A 339 5.51 15.65 9.68
CA ARG A 339 5.10 14.28 9.94
C ARG A 339 5.95 13.72 11.07
N ILE A 340 5.37 13.58 12.26
CA ILE A 340 6.09 13.17 13.45
C ILE A 340 5.67 11.78 13.93
N VAL A 341 6.59 11.12 14.62
CA VAL A 341 6.30 9.97 15.49
C VAL A 341 6.97 10.28 16.81
N LYS A 342 6.16 10.51 17.81
CA LYS A 342 6.64 10.90 19.15
C LYS A 342 7.51 9.83 19.79
N THR A 343 8.34 10.23 20.73
CA THR A 343 9.00 9.30 21.63
C THR A 343 7.97 8.45 22.36
N PRO A 344 8.14 7.11 22.41
CA PRO A 344 7.13 6.22 22.96
C PRO A 344 6.81 6.48 24.43
N GLU A 345 5.58 6.85 24.75
CA GLU A 345 5.12 7.01 26.14
C GLU A 345 5.15 5.70 26.92
N ARG A 346 4.95 4.57 26.24
CA ARG A 346 4.95 3.22 26.83
C ARG A 346 6.30 2.52 26.67
N TRP A 347 7.40 3.26 26.84
CA TRP A 347 8.74 2.70 26.69
C TRP A 347 9.01 1.54 27.65
N ASP A 348 8.49 1.59 28.87
CA ASP A 348 8.55 0.51 29.84
C ASP A 348 8.02 -0.83 29.29
N ARG A 349 6.99 -0.79 28.45
CA ARG A 349 6.45 -1.97 27.78
C ARG A 349 7.37 -2.50 26.69
N ILE A 350 8.07 -1.60 25.98
CA ILE A 350 9.08 -1.99 24.99
C ILE A 350 10.26 -2.66 25.69
N VAL A 351 10.69 -2.11 26.83
CA VAL A 351 11.74 -2.72 27.68
C VAL A 351 11.32 -4.11 28.16
N GLN A 352 10.07 -4.28 28.65
CA GLN A 352 9.54 -5.58 29.06
C GLN A 352 9.51 -6.58 27.89
N LEU A 353 9.07 -6.14 26.71
CA LEU A 353 9.08 -6.96 25.51
C LEU A 353 10.49 -7.40 25.14
N ALA A 354 11.46 -6.50 25.16
CA ALA A 354 12.86 -6.81 24.86
C ALA A 354 13.43 -7.82 25.85
N ASN A 355 13.21 -7.62 27.17
CA ASN A 355 13.65 -8.55 28.22
C ASN A 355 13.07 -9.95 28.04
N ALA A 356 11.78 -10.07 27.68
CA ALA A 356 11.13 -11.36 27.38
C ALA A 356 11.77 -12.11 26.22
N HIS A 357 12.44 -11.38 25.31
CA HIS A 357 13.14 -11.92 24.15
C HIS A 357 14.68 -11.91 24.30
N GLY A 358 15.20 -11.79 25.53
CA GLY A 358 16.63 -11.85 25.83
C GLY A 358 17.42 -10.58 25.48
N GLY A 359 16.72 -9.47 25.21
CA GLY A 359 17.31 -8.15 25.00
C GLY A 359 17.43 -7.36 26.33
N ASN A 360 18.19 -6.27 26.30
CA ASN A 360 18.32 -5.34 27.42
C ASN A 360 18.33 -3.92 26.86
N LEU A 361 17.27 -3.17 27.15
CA LEU A 361 17.14 -1.78 26.73
C LEU A 361 17.33 -0.83 27.93
N PRO A 362 17.85 0.39 27.70
CA PRO A 362 17.97 1.39 28.76
C PRO A 362 16.57 1.81 29.27
N PRO A 363 16.50 2.36 30.52
CA PRO A 363 15.22 2.79 31.09
C PRO A 363 14.62 4.03 30.41
N GLN A 364 15.44 4.81 29.69
CA GLN A 364 15.02 5.97 28.91
C GLN A 364 14.89 5.56 27.43
N PRO A 365 13.94 6.12 26.67
CA PRO A 365 13.79 5.86 25.24
C PRO A 365 15.07 6.12 24.46
N ASP A 366 15.52 5.10 23.75
CA ASP A 366 16.72 5.11 22.89
C ASP A 366 16.43 4.31 21.62
N SER A 367 16.29 5.01 20.50
CA SER A 367 15.98 4.39 19.21
C SER A 367 17.12 3.51 18.70
N LYS A 368 18.39 3.89 18.99
CA LYS A 368 19.56 3.11 18.57
C LYS A 368 19.62 1.78 19.32
N ALA A 369 19.45 1.79 20.64
CA ALA A 369 19.41 0.56 21.43
C ALA A 369 18.23 -0.34 21.01
N LEU A 370 17.07 0.25 20.70
CA LEU A 370 15.92 -0.50 20.20
C LEU A 370 16.20 -1.12 18.83
N ASN A 371 16.84 -0.38 17.92
CA ASN A 371 17.22 -0.93 16.62
C ASN A 371 18.22 -2.08 16.74
N ASP A 372 19.23 -1.95 17.58
CA ASP A 372 20.22 -3.01 17.82
C ASP A 372 19.56 -4.29 18.36
N PHE A 373 18.59 -4.15 19.27
CA PHE A 373 17.75 -5.27 19.72
C PHE A 373 16.95 -5.89 18.56
N LEU A 374 16.30 -5.07 17.71
CA LEU A 374 15.52 -5.56 16.58
C LEU A 374 16.38 -6.32 15.57
N VAL A 375 17.56 -5.82 15.24
CA VAL A 375 18.52 -6.49 14.34
C VAL A 375 18.96 -7.84 14.93
N MET A 376 19.29 -7.88 16.23
CA MET A 376 19.61 -9.13 16.92
C MET A 376 18.44 -10.13 16.87
N ARG A 377 17.22 -9.67 17.12
CA ARG A 377 16.01 -10.53 17.07
C ARG A 377 15.74 -11.08 15.69
N LYS A 378 15.87 -10.25 14.64
CA LYS A 378 15.72 -10.69 13.25
C LYS A 378 16.70 -11.79 12.89
N ALA A 379 17.95 -11.66 13.33
CA ALA A 379 18.99 -12.68 13.07
C ALA A 379 18.74 -13.99 13.86
N ALA A 380 18.24 -13.88 15.10
CA ALA A 380 18.01 -15.04 15.98
C ALA A 380 16.73 -15.82 15.62
N ASP A 381 15.67 -15.10 15.18
CA ASP A 381 14.36 -15.70 14.94
C ASP A 381 13.60 -14.93 13.84
N PRO A 382 13.98 -15.14 12.56
CA PRO A 382 13.38 -14.43 11.43
C PRO A 382 11.89 -14.78 11.24
N ASP A 383 11.45 -15.99 11.61
CA ASP A 383 10.06 -16.46 11.44
C ASP A 383 9.07 -15.63 12.28
N HIS A 384 9.47 -15.22 13.49
CA HIS A 384 8.63 -14.47 14.44
C HIS A 384 8.96 -12.97 14.46
N PHE A 385 9.94 -12.53 13.68
CA PHE A 385 10.39 -11.14 13.73
C PHE A 385 9.29 -10.13 13.36
N ALA A 386 8.42 -10.47 12.42
CA ALA A 386 7.29 -9.62 12.05
C ALA A 386 6.30 -9.39 13.21
N ASP A 387 6.13 -10.38 14.10
CA ASP A 387 5.25 -10.25 15.27
C ASP A 387 5.86 -9.35 16.34
N VAL A 388 7.17 -9.48 16.59
CA VAL A 388 7.92 -8.57 17.47
C VAL A 388 7.88 -7.15 16.91
N SER A 389 8.12 -6.97 15.61
CA SER A 389 8.02 -5.66 14.94
C SER A 389 6.64 -5.04 15.10
N LEU A 390 5.57 -5.81 14.89
CA LEU A 390 4.19 -5.34 15.06
C LEU A 390 3.90 -4.93 16.52
N ALA A 391 4.41 -5.67 17.50
CA ALA A 391 4.28 -5.32 18.91
C ALA A 391 4.99 -3.99 19.23
N VAL A 392 6.20 -3.81 18.73
CA VAL A 392 6.97 -2.56 18.85
C VAL A 392 6.23 -1.40 18.20
N ILE A 393 5.74 -1.55 16.95
CA ILE A 393 4.97 -0.52 16.22
C ILE A 393 3.76 -0.06 17.06
N LYS A 394 3.00 -1.00 17.64
CA LYS A 394 1.84 -0.68 18.47
C LYS A 394 2.21 0.07 19.78
N LEU A 395 3.41 -0.15 20.30
CA LEU A 395 3.89 0.49 21.51
C LEU A 395 4.52 1.87 21.24
N ILE A 396 5.14 2.06 20.09
CA ILE A 396 5.61 3.38 19.62
C ILE A 396 4.42 4.33 19.43
N GLY A 397 3.32 3.84 18.88
CA GLY A 397 2.13 4.64 18.60
C GLY A 397 2.06 5.14 17.15
N PRO A 398 0.97 5.82 16.80
CA PRO A 398 0.75 6.32 15.46
C PRO A 398 1.62 7.53 15.15
N GLY A 399 1.88 7.76 13.87
CA GLY A 399 2.41 9.03 13.43
C GLY A 399 1.30 10.08 13.31
N GLU A 400 1.68 11.34 13.45
CA GLU A 400 0.78 12.49 13.42
C GLU A 400 1.27 13.54 12.43
N TYR A 401 0.35 14.33 11.87
CA TYR A 401 0.69 15.60 11.25
C TYR A 401 0.50 16.72 12.27
N VAL A 402 1.45 17.65 12.31
CA VAL A 402 1.43 18.81 13.18
C VAL A 402 1.83 20.06 12.42
N LEU A 403 1.37 21.22 12.90
CA LEU A 403 1.93 22.50 12.50
C LEU A 403 3.27 22.70 13.22
N GLU A 404 4.28 23.13 12.50
CA GLU A 404 5.56 23.66 13.05
C GLU A 404 5.77 25.08 12.55
N ARG A 405 6.02 25.99 13.50
CA ARG A 405 6.34 27.41 13.24
C ARG A 405 7.85 27.63 13.28
N PRO A 406 8.35 28.66 12.61
CA PRO A 406 9.74 29.05 12.78
C PRO A 406 10.10 29.27 14.25
N GLY A 407 11.11 28.54 14.74
CA GLY A 407 11.58 28.60 16.12
C GLY A 407 10.84 27.71 17.11
N ASP A 408 9.84 26.94 16.69
CA ASP A 408 9.26 25.88 17.52
C ASP A 408 10.33 24.79 17.82
N PRO A 409 10.24 24.10 18.96
CA PRO A 409 11.09 22.93 19.20
C PRO A 409 10.89 21.85 18.15
N GLU A 410 11.99 21.33 17.60
CA GLU A 410 11.95 20.25 16.62
C GLU A 410 11.21 19.02 17.17
N GLN A 411 10.24 18.52 16.42
CA GLN A 411 9.50 17.30 16.72
C GLN A 411 9.88 16.23 15.70
N GLY A 412 10.77 15.32 16.10
CA GLY A 412 11.33 14.31 15.21
C GLY A 412 10.39 13.14 14.90
N HIS A 413 10.89 12.26 14.07
CA HIS A 413 10.25 10.98 13.76
C HIS A 413 11.04 9.84 14.40
N PHE A 414 10.63 9.39 15.61
CA PHE A 414 11.35 8.41 16.40
C PHE A 414 11.73 7.15 15.61
N GLY A 415 10.81 6.58 14.86
CA GLY A 415 11.05 5.34 14.08
C GLY A 415 12.04 5.50 12.93
N LEU A 416 12.16 6.70 12.34
CA LEU A 416 13.11 7.00 11.26
C LEU A 416 14.43 7.58 11.78
N ALA A 417 14.51 7.93 13.07
CA ALA A 417 15.64 8.62 13.69
C ALA A 417 16.04 9.90 12.94
N VAL A 418 15.05 10.68 12.52
CA VAL A 418 15.22 11.99 11.87
C VAL A 418 14.56 13.08 12.70
N GLN A 419 15.20 14.25 12.76
CA GLN A 419 14.70 15.40 13.50
C GLN A 419 13.66 16.18 12.70
N ASP A 420 13.94 16.43 11.41
CA ASP A 420 13.07 17.16 10.51
C ASP A 420 12.47 16.21 9.48
N TYR A 421 11.14 16.10 9.48
CA TYR A 421 10.47 15.25 8.52
C TYR A 421 9.10 15.80 8.13
N THR A 422 8.86 15.87 6.84
CA THR A 422 7.54 16.21 6.27
C THR A 422 7.17 15.20 5.19
N HIS A 423 5.97 15.28 4.67
CA HIS A 423 5.57 14.57 3.47
C HIS A 423 5.52 15.53 2.28
N SER A 424 6.22 15.20 1.18
CA SER A 424 6.33 16.01 -0.03
C SER A 424 6.46 15.17 -1.31
N THR A 425 6.43 13.84 -1.20
CA THR A 425 6.86 12.93 -2.28
C THR A 425 5.73 12.12 -2.91
N ALA A 426 4.47 12.31 -2.47
CA ALA A 426 3.33 11.57 -3.03
C ALA A 426 2.05 12.44 -3.17
N PRO A 427 2.10 13.56 -3.92
CA PRO A 427 1.00 14.53 -4.00
C PRO A 427 -0.23 14.01 -4.78
N ASN A 428 -0.11 12.98 -5.62
CA ASN A 428 -1.26 12.38 -6.28
C ASN A 428 -2.19 11.65 -5.30
N ARG A 429 -1.66 11.20 -4.16
CA ARG A 429 -2.38 10.36 -3.21
C ARG A 429 -2.36 10.84 -1.76
N ARG A 430 -1.68 11.95 -1.42
CA ARG A 430 -1.67 12.54 -0.07
C ARG A 430 -1.79 14.05 -0.12
N PHE A 431 -2.80 14.60 0.55
CA PHE A 431 -3.05 16.04 0.58
C PHE A 431 -1.95 16.85 1.29
N PRO A 432 -1.35 16.40 2.41
CA PRO A 432 -0.25 17.14 3.02
C PRO A 432 0.93 17.37 2.06
N ASP A 433 1.17 16.48 1.10
CA ASP A 433 2.20 16.65 0.07
C ASP A 433 1.85 17.78 -0.91
N VAL A 434 0.57 17.93 -1.28
CA VAL A 434 0.07 19.05 -2.10
C VAL A 434 0.22 20.38 -1.35
N VAL A 435 -0.13 20.40 -0.04
CA VAL A 435 0.06 21.59 0.81
C VAL A 435 1.54 21.97 0.90
N THR A 436 2.41 20.99 1.14
CA THR A 436 3.87 21.17 1.18
C THR A 436 4.40 21.69 -0.15
N GLN A 437 3.91 21.15 -1.27
CA GLN A 437 4.30 21.62 -2.62
C GLN A 437 3.93 23.09 -2.86
N ARG A 438 2.79 23.57 -2.39
CA ARG A 438 2.39 24.98 -2.45
C ARG A 438 3.28 25.86 -1.60
N LEU A 439 3.66 25.41 -0.40
CA LEU A 439 4.62 26.14 0.45
C LEU A 439 5.99 26.26 -0.23
N ILE A 440 6.51 25.16 -0.82
CA ILE A 440 7.74 25.17 -1.61
C ILE A 440 7.65 26.19 -2.75
N LYS A 441 6.58 26.13 -3.54
CA LYS A 441 6.42 27.02 -4.72
C LYS A 441 6.31 28.48 -4.32
N ALA A 442 5.59 28.79 -3.25
CA ALA A 442 5.51 30.15 -2.72
C ALA A 442 6.88 30.67 -2.26
N MET A 443 7.66 29.83 -1.55
CA MET A 443 9.02 30.19 -1.13
C MET A 443 9.96 30.40 -2.33
N LEU A 444 9.93 29.52 -3.33
CA LEU A 444 10.73 29.68 -4.55
C LEU A 444 10.39 30.95 -5.31
N ALA A 445 9.12 31.32 -5.34
CA ALA A 445 8.65 32.56 -5.98
C ALA A 445 8.77 33.82 -5.09
N SER A 446 9.32 33.69 -3.87
CA SER A 446 9.37 34.77 -2.87
C SER A 446 7.99 35.41 -2.60
N GLN A 447 6.95 34.58 -2.61
CA GLN A 447 5.57 34.96 -2.32
C GLN A 447 5.21 34.65 -0.86
N PRO A 448 4.21 35.33 -0.28
CA PRO A 448 3.69 34.99 1.03
C PRO A 448 3.22 33.53 1.09
N ALA A 449 3.33 32.90 2.29
CA ALA A 449 2.82 31.56 2.51
C ALA A 449 1.32 31.49 2.17
N PRO A 450 0.88 30.48 1.39
CA PRO A 450 -0.50 30.37 0.92
C PRO A 450 -1.49 29.91 2.01
N TYR A 451 -1.01 29.61 3.20
CA TYR A 451 -1.80 29.11 4.34
C TYR A 451 -1.50 29.89 5.61
N SER A 452 -2.53 30.17 6.39
CA SER A 452 -2.38 30.62 7.78
C SER A 452 -2.07 29.46 8.72
N ASP A 453 -1.59 29.76 9.93
CA ASP A 453 -1.35 28.77 10.98
C ASP A 453 -2.62 27.99 11.37
N ASP A 454 -3.78 28.69 11.41
CA ASP A 454 -5.05 28.06 11.71
C ASP A 454 -5.48 27.06 10.60
N GLU A 455 -5.29 27.43 9.33
CA GLU A 455 -5.52 26.52 8.19
C GLU A 455 -4.60 25.29 8.28
N LEU A 456 -3.29 25.48 8.52
CA LEU A 456 -2.33 24.37 8.63
C LEU A 456 -2.65 23.46 9.83
N THR A 457 -3.07 24.03 10.96
CA THR A 457 -3.49 23.27 12.15
C THR A 457 -4.72 22.41 11.84
N ALA A 458 -5.72 22.97 11.17
CA ALA A 458 -6.94 22.24 10.78
C ALA A 458 -6.61 21.11 9.78
N ILE A 459 -5.75 21.38 8.78
CA ILE A 459 -5.28 20.40 7.80
C ILE A 459 -4.51 19.28 8.50
N ALA A 460 -3.57 19.58 9.40
CA ALA A 460 -2.79 18.60 10.15
C ALA A 460 -3.69 17.63 10.93
N SER A 461 -4.67 18.20 11.66
CA SER A 461 -5.64 17.41 12.43
C SER A 461 -6.47 16.50 11.52
N ASN A 462 -7.03 17.02 10.42
CA ASN A 462 -7.83 16.24 9.49
C ASN A 462 -6.99 15.12 8.82
N CYS A 463 -5.76 15.42 8.38
CA CYS A 463 -4.85 14.44 7.78
C CYS A 463 -4.55 13.29 8.74
N THR A 464 -4.30 13.58 10.03
CA THR A 464 -4.06 12.55 11.05
C THR A 464 -5.27 11.65 11.26
N VAL A 465 -6.46 12.24 11.40
CA VAL A 465 -7.72 11.49 11.60
C VAL A 465 -8.04 10.62 10.39
N LYS A 466 -7.89 11.15 9.19
CA LYS A 466 -8.21 10.44 7.95
C LYS A 466 -7.19 9.34 7.61
N GLU A 467 -5.91 9.54 7.91
CA GLU A 467 -4.91 8.49 7.75
C GLU A 467 -5.22 7.27 8.65
N ASP A 468 -5.62 7.52 9.91
CA ASP A 468 -6.04 6.45 10.82
C ASP A 468 -7.34 5.76 10.34
N ALA A 469 -8.26 6.52 9.78
CA ALA A 469 -9.49 5.97 9.19
C ALA A 469 -9.19 5.12 7.95
N ALA A 470 -8.32 5.58 7.06
CA ALA A 470 -7.89 4.85 5.87
C ALA A 470 -7.27 3.49 6.23
N ARG A 471 -6.35 3.46 7.20
CA ARG A 471 -5.78 2.20 7.71
C ARG A 471 -6.82 1.24 8.28
N LYS A 472 -7.91 1.76 8.89
CA LYS A 472 -9.01 0.92 9.38
C LYS A 472 -9.79 0.32 8.22
N VAL A 473 -10.12 1.11 7.19
CA VAL A 473 -10.80 0.65 5.96
C VAL A 473 -9.98 -0.45 5.29
N GLU A 474 -8.71 -0.20 5.03
CA GLU A 474 -7.79 -1.13 4.36
C GLU A 474 -7.67 -2.45 5.14
N ARG A 475 -7.51 -2.37 6.47
CA ARG A 475 -7.46 -3.56 7.33
C ARG A 475 -8.76 -4.34 7.36
N GLU A 476 -9.93 -3.66 7.37
CA GLU A 476 -11.22 -4.34 7.32
C GLU A 476 -11.45 -5.03 5.98
N MET A 477 -11.06 -4.40 4.89
CA MET A 477 -11.12 -5.00 3.56
C MET A 477 -10.16 -6.17 3.42
N SER A 478 -8.91 -6.04 3.87
CA SER A 478 -7.92 -7.13 3.85
C SER A 478 -8.42 -8.40 4.56
N LYS A 479 -9.10 -8.24 5.71
CA LYS A 479 -9.72 -9.39 6.41
C LYS A 479 -10.83 -10.06 5.59
N ARG A 480 -11.67 -9.27 4.89
CA ARG A 480 -12.73 -9.81 4.03
C ARG A 480 -12.16 -10.55 2.82
N LEU A 481 -11.12 -9.97 2.21
CA LEU A 481 -10.42 -10.59 1.09
C LEU A 481 -9.77 -11.91 1.48
N ALA A 482 -9.14 -11.97 2.66
CA ALA A 482 -8.61 -13.20 3.23
C ALA A 482 -9.72 -14.25 3.47
N ALA A 483 -10.88 -13.85 4.00
CA ALA A 483 -12.01 -14.75 4.20
C ALA A 483 -12.58 -15.28 2.86
N VAL A 484 -12.60 -14.46 1.79
CA VAL A 484 -12.96 -14.91 0.44
C VAL A 484 -11.96 -15.94 -0.07
N ALA A 485 -10.65 -15.66 -0.01
CA ALA A 485 -9.61 -16.57 -0.48
C ALA A 485 -9.63 -17.92 0.25
N MET A 486 -10.06 -17.92 1.53
CA MET A 486 -10.15 -19.12 2.35
C MET A 486 -11.47 -19.88 2.20
N SER A 487 -12.51 -19.28 1.63
CA SER A 487 -13.86 -19.87 1.61
C SER A 487 -13.94 -21.23 0.89
N SER A 488 -13.17 -21.40 -0.18
CA SER A 488 -13.08 -22.67 -0.92
C SER A 488 -12.22 -23.74 -0.23
N ARG A 489 -11.56 -23.41 0.88
CA ARG A 489 -10.60 -24.27 1.60
C ARG A 489 -11.16 -24.79 2.93
N ILE A 490 -12.47 -24.61 3.19
CA ILE A 490 -13.12 -25.13 4.41
C ILE A 490 -12.94 -26.65 4.46
N GLY A 491 -12.53 -27.16 5.64
CA GLY A 491 -12.22 -28.56 5.88
C GLY A 491 -10.75 -28.93 5.65
N GLN A 492 -9.94 -28.08 5.02
CA GLN A 492 -8.50 -28.30 4.85
C GLN A 492 -7.73 -28.03 6.14
N THR A 493 -6.58 -28.67 6.26
CA THR A 493 -5.66 -28.54 7.40
C THR A 493 -4.41 -27.80 6.98
N PHE A 494 -3.92 -26.92 7.86
CA PHE A 494 -2.78 -26.05 7.61
C PHE A 494 -1.79 -26.08 8.77
N ASP A 495 -0.52 -25.82 8.49
CA ASP A 495 0.45 -25.50 9.52
C ASP A 495 0.28 -24.02 9.93
N ALA A 496 0.28 -23.77 11.22
CA ALA A 496 -0.02 -22.48 11.78
C ALA A 496 0.85 -22.16 13.00
N LEU A 497 0.92 -20.87 13.30
CA LEU A 497 1.61 -20.28 14.43
C LEU A 497 0.61 -19.53 15.31
N VAL A 498 0.70 -19.65 16.64
CA VAL A 498 -0.08 -18.81 17.56
C VAL A 498 0.48 -17.39 17.56
N THR A 499 -0.34 -16.42 17.15
CA THR A 499 0.05 -14.98 17.05
C THR A 499 -0.49 -14.14 18.19
N GLY A 500 -1.44 -14.66 18.96
CA GLY A 500 -2.01 -13.93 20.08
C GLY A 500 -2.86 -14.79 20.99
N VAL A 501 -2.68 -14.61 22.30
CA VAL A 501 -3.55 -15.18 23.34
C VAL A 501 -4.14 -14.01 24.12
N THR A 502 -5.44 -13.79 23.99
CA THR A 502 -6.14 -12.62 24.53
C THR A 502 -7.44 -13.04 25.21
N PRO A 503 -8.06 -12.19 26.03
CA PRO A 503 -9.40 -12.47 26.57
C PRO A 503 -10.48 -12.68 25.49
N LYS A 504 -10.23 -12.22 24.26
CA LYS A 504 -11.14 -12.40 23.10
C LYS A 504 -10.95 -13.75 22.40
N GLY A 505 -9.88 -14.49 22.70
CA GLY A 505 -9.55 -15.79 22.13
C GLY A 505 -8.07 -15.91 21.74
N THR A 506 -7.71 -17.10 21.29
CA THR A 506 -6.40 -17.43 20.74
C THR A 506 -6.44 -17.26 19.22
N PHE A 507 -5.49 -16.51 18.68
CA PHE A 507 -5.36 -16.26 17.25
C PHE A 507 -4.21 -17.06 16.68
N VAL A 508 -4.40 -17.58 15.48
CA VAL A 508 -3.39 -18.36 14.77
C VAL A 508 -3.21 -17.81 13.36
N ARG A 509 -1.97 -17.82 12.88
CA ARG A 509 -1.62 -17.46 11.52
C ARG A 509 -1.19 -18.70 10.77
N VAL A 510 -1.88 -18.98 9.66
CA VAL A 510 -1.51 -20.04 8.71
C VAL A 510 -0.31 -19.58 7.90
N THR A 511 0.61 -20.50 7.61
CA THR A 511 1.87 -20.19 6.89
C THR A 511 1.61 -19.96 5.40
N GLN A 512 0.76 -20.81 4.81
CA GLN A 512 0.34 -20.70 3.40
C GLN A 512 -1.13 -21.12 3.24
N PRO A 513 -1.99 -20.19 2.79
CA PRO A 513 -1.74 -18.77 2.56
C PRO A 513 -1.50 -18.03 3.89
N HIS A 514 -0.86 -16.85 3.83
CA HIS A 514 -0.53 -16.07 5.04
C HIS A 514 -1.78 -15.37 5.59
N VAL A 515 -2.58 -16.09 6.39
CA VAL A 515 -3.89 -15.64 6.87
C VAL A 515 -4.01 -15.88 8.37
N GLU A 516 -4.53 -14.87 9.09
CA GLU A 516 -4.80 -14.95 10.51
C GLU A 516 -6.28 -15.22 10.77
N GLY A 517 -6.58 -16.07 11.78
CA GLY A 517 -7.93 -16.35 12.20
C GLY A 517 -8.02 -16.78 13.67
N LEU A 518 -9.25 -16.96 14.15
CA LEU A 518 -9.52 -17.38 15.51
C LEU A 518 -9.39 -18.92 15.65
N LEU A 519 -8.67 -19.37 16.66
CA LEU A 519 -8.70 -20.79 17.07
C LEU A 519 -9.90 -21.01 17.99
N ALA A 520 -11.02 -21.45 17.42
CA ALA A 520 -12.28 -21.60 18.12
C ALA A 520 -12.29 -22.77 19.12
N GLN A 521 -11.47 -23.81 18.89
CA GLN A 521 -11.36 -25.00 19.76
C GLN A 521 -9.92 -25.50 19.83
N GLY A 522 -9.53 -26.05 20.99
CA GLY A 522 -8.22 -26.66 21.21
C GLY A 522 -7.15 -25.65 21.63
N GLN A 523 -7.54 -24.54 22.25
CA GLN A 523 -6.66 -23.44 22.64
C GLN A 523 -5.94 -23.63 23.98
N GLN A 524 -6.32 -24.68 24.76
CA GLN A 524 -5.76 -24.88 26.12
C GLN A 524 -4.25 -25.16 26.03
N GLY A 525 -3.50 -24.45 26.89
CA GLY A 525 -2.06 -24.65 27.05
C GLY A 525 -1.20 -24.13 25.89
N LEU A 526 -1.79 -23.33 25.00
CA LEU A 526 -1.05 -22.68 23.92
C LEU A 526 -0.57 -21.28 24.35
N ASP A 527 0.64 -20.94 23.92
CA ASP A 527 1.21 -19.60 24.09
C ASP A 527 1.65 -19.03 22.73
N VAL A 528 1.89 -17.73 22.71
CA VAL A 528 2.36 -17.02 21.49
C VAL A 528 3.67 -17.64 21.02
N GLY A 529 3.75 -17.99 19.73
CA GLY A 529 4.90 -18.63 19.13
C GLY A 529 4.77 -20.16 18.99
N ASP A 530 3.75 -20.79 19.58
CA ASP A 530 3.53 -22.22 19.42
C ASP A 530 3.15 -22.57 17.98
N LYS A 531 3.83 -23.61 17.44
CA LYS A 531 3.53 -24.18 16.12
C LYS A 531 2.52 -25.33 16.28
N LEU A 532 1.46 -25.32 15.49
CA LEU A 532 0.42 -26.34 15.54
C LEU A 532 -0.20 -26.54 14.15
N ARG A 533 -0.92 -27.65 14.01
CA ARG A 533 -1.80 -27.87 12.85
C ARG A 533 -3.22 -27.46 13.18
N VAL A 534 -3.86 -26.74 12.24
CA VAL A 534 -5.23 -26.26 12.39
C VAL A 534 -6.08 -26.66 11.19
N LYS A 535 -7.35 -26.95 11.43
CA LYS A 535 -8.34 -27.21 10.39
C LYS A 535 -9.26 -26.00 10.25
N LEU A 536 -9.44 -25.51 9.03
CA LEU A 536 -10.39 -24.43 8.75
C LEU A 536 -11.82 -24.99 8.84
N ILE A 537 -12.65 -24.38 9.68
CA ILE A 537 -14.03 -24.83 9.89
C ILE A 537 -15.08 -23.85 9.36
N ARG A 538 -14.73 -22.54 9.29
CA ARG A 538 -15.69 -21.52 8.90
C ARG A 538 -14.99 -20.27 8.36
N THR A 539 -15.64 -19.61 7.40
CA THR A 539 -15.34 -18.23 6.99
C THR A 539 -16.62 -17.40 7.01
N ASP A 540 -16.53 -16.14 7.42
CA ASP A 540 -17.59 -15.14 7.32
C ASP A 540 -17.04 -13.97 6.50
N VAL A 541 -17.35 -13.96 5.22
CA VAL A 541 -16.84 -12.95 4.29
C VAL A 541 -17.36 -11.54 4.61
N GLN A 542 -18.61 -11.44 5.10
CA GLN A 542 -19.19 -10.12 5.42
C GLN A 542 -18.47 -9.45 6.60
N ARG A 543 -18.03 -10.24 7.58
CA ARG A 543 -17.32 -9.75 8.77
C ARG A 543 -15.81 -9.88 8.67
N GLY A 544 -15.30 -10.64 7.69
CA GLY A 544 -13.88 -10.95 7.54
C GLY A 544 -13.37 -11.89 8.63
N TYR A 545 -14.21 -12.84 9.12
CA TYR A 545 -13.83 -13.80 10.15
C TYR A 545 -13.42 -15.12 9.52
N ILE A 546 -12.41 -15.73 10.12
CA ILE A 546 -11.86 -17.02 9.73
C ILE A 546 -11.66 -17.81 11.02
N ASP A 547 -12.35 -18.97 11.14
CA ASP A 547 -12.33 -19.80 12.33
C ASP A 547 -11.65 -21.14 12.06
N PHE A 548 -10.72 -21.48 12.94
CA PHE A 548 -9.96 -22.71 12.93
C PHE A 548 -10.24 -23.55 14.18
N VAL A 549 -9.98 -24.85 14.09
CA VAL A 549 -9.86 -25.75 15.25
C VAL A 549 -8.51 -26.44 15.20
N ARG A 550 -7.98 -26.84 16.35
CA ARG A 550 -6.75 -27.65 16.43
C ARG A 550 -7.01 -28.98 15.74
N ALA A 551 -6.13 -29.39 14.80
CA ALA A 551 -6.26 -30.63 14.02
C ALA A 551 -5.67 -31.82 14.75
#